data_219ddc05969a5b68d4c1165200bb8eee
#
_entry.id   219ddc05969a5b68d4c1165200bb8eee
#
_cell.length_a   1.000
_cell.length_b   1.000
_cell.length_c   1.000
_cell.angle_alpha   90.00
_cell.angle_beta   90.00
_cell.angle_gamma   90.00
#
_symmetry.space_group_name_H-M   'P 1'
#
loop_
_entity.id
_entity.type
_entity.pdbx_description
1 polymer ?
#
loop_
_entity_poly.entity_id
_entity_poly.type
_entity_poly.pdbx_seq_one_letter_code
_entity_poly.pdbx_strand_id
1 'polypeptide(L)'
;SLLNHPGYGVNFEIGALTGGSNAGTRFGELTPGLPALADRVLEATTEDVLRGHDAAILALPHGVSASLDLPESMKIVDCGADYRLKNANHWARFYGTPHAGTRTYGIPEMPGRREEIAASNYVAAPGCFPTGATMALMPAIASGLMAPQVSVVSVTGTTGAGKKAAVNLLGSETMGNLRAYGVGTHRHAPEIKQSVEELLAPGYTSDDVHVTFTPVLAPLTRGILTTVTAPARGQASDIRRAYEDFCADEPFLHLLPAGQQPEVKSVVGSNMVHILSLIHI
;
A
#
# COMPACT_ATOMS: atom_id res chain seq x y z
N SER A 1 1.03 -6.45 14.25
CA SER A 1 0.98 -4.98 14.29
C SER A 1 0.02 -4.48 15.36
N LEU A 2 -1.27 -4.85 15.36
CA LEU A 2 -2.23 -4.36 16.37
C LEU A 2 -1.80 -4.68 17.81
N LEU A 3 -1.32 -5.89 18.09
CA LEU A 3 -0.82 -6.26 19.43
C LEU A 3 0.33 -5.38 19.93
N ASN A 4 1.12 -4.82 19.02
CA ASN A 4 2.26 -3.96 19.35
C ASN A 4 1.90 -2.46 19.28
N HIS A 5 0.64 -2.13 19.00
CA HIS A 5 0.21 -0.74 18.94
C HIS A 5 0.03 -0.21 20.38
N PRO A 6 0.50 1.02 20.69
CA PRO A 6 0.37 1.60 22.04
C PRO A 6 -1.06 1.69 22.59
N GLY A 7 -2.06 1.75 21.69
CA GLY A 7 -3.48 1.79 22.06
C GLY A 7 -4.10 0.43 22.37
N TYR A 8 -3.39 -0.69 22.13
CA TYR A 8 -3.93 -2.03 22.44
C TYR A 8 -4.07 -2.20 23.96
N GLY A 9 -5.22 -2.69 24.38
CA GLY A 9 -5.56 -2.84 25.81
C GLY A 9 -5.91 -1.53 26.54
N VAL A 10 -5.84 -0.37 25.84
CA VAL A 10 -6.18 0.95 26.40
C VAL A 10 -7.29 1.62 25.59
N ASN A 11 -7.09 1.75 24.30
CA ASN A 11 -8.03 2.43 23.40
C ASN A 11 -8.85 1.44 22.57
N PHE A 12 -8.36 0.23 22.38
CA PHE A 12 -9.05 -0.83 21.67
C PHE A 12 -8.61 -2.23 22.11
N GLU A 13 -9.48 -3.19 21.88
CA GLU A 13 -9.25 -4.61 22.09
C GLU A 13 -9.44 -5.35 20.74
N ILE A 14 -8.76 -6.48 20.59
CA ILE A 14 -8.98 -7.35 19.44
C ILE A 14 -10.21 -8.21 19.73
N GLY A 15 -11.31 -7.92 19.07
CA GLY A 15 -12.57 -8.67 19.08
C GLY A 15 -12.48 -9.97 18.29
N ALA A 16 -13.38 -10.24 17.35
CA ALA A 16 -13.37 -11.45 16.56
C ALA A 16 -12.13 -11.53 15.65
N LEU A 17 -11.61 -12.74 15.49
CA LEU A 17 -10.68 -13.09 14.42
C LEU A 17 -11.47 -13.96 13.43
N THR A 18 -11.59 -13.50 12.19
CA THR A 18 -12.37 -14.22 11.19
C THR A 18 -11.49 -14.84 10.10
N GLY A 19 -11.97 -15.95 9.53
CA GLY A 19 -11.26 -16.60 8.43
C GLY A 19 -12.26 -17.38 7.56
N GLY A 20 -12.28 -17.13 6.24
CA GLY A 20 -13.19 -17.79 5.33
C GLY A 20 -13.13 -19.31 5.43
N SER A 21 -12.30 -19.97 4.64
CA SER A 21 -12.12 -21.44 4.68
C SER A 21 -11.47 -21.97 5.96
N ASN A 22 -10.92 -21.12 6.80
CA ASN A 22 -10.24 -21.47 8.06
C ASN A 22 -11.13 -21.27 9.29
N ALA A 23 -12.42 -20.93 9.12
CA ALA A 23 -13.35 -20.84 10.24
C ALA A 23 -13.40 -22.16 11.02
N GLY A 24 -13.43 -22.08 12.36
CA GLY A 24 -13.36 -23.22 13.25
C GLY A 24 -11.95 -23.71 13.60
N THR A 25 -10.90 -23.19 12.94
CA THR A 25 -9.50 -23.53 13.23
C THR A 25 -8.95 -22.62 14.34
N ARG A 26 -8.10 -23.14 15.21
CA ARG A 26 -7.36 -22.31 16.18
C ARG A 26 -6.34 -21.42 15.46
N PHE A 27 -6.28 -20.15 15.86
CA PHE A 27 -5.38 -19.18 15.24
C PHE A 27 -3.91 -19.60 15.31
N GLY A 28 -3.48 -20.20 16.43
CA GLY A 28 -2.10 -20.67 16.64
C GLY A 28 -1.65 -21.77 15.67
N GLU A 29 -2.60 -22.58 15.15
CA GLU A 29 -2.29 -23.59 14.12
C GLU A 29 -1.89 -22.94 12.79
N LEU A 30 -2.43 -21.77 12.49
CA LEU A 30 -2.14 -21.03 11.25
C LEU A 30 -1.00 -20.01 11.42
N THR A 31 -0.83 -19.50 12.65
CA THR A 31 0.11 -18.41 12.94
C THR A 31 0.79 -18.63 14.30
N PRO A 32 1.73 -19.59 14.42
CA PRO A 32 2.34 -19.93 15.70
C PRO A 32 3.18 -18.82 16.32
N GLY A 33 3.60 -17.82 15.53
CA GLY A 33 4.40 -16.68 15.99
C GLY A 33 3.64 -15.64 16.84
N LEU A 34 2.34 -15.85 17.13
CA LEU A 34 1.52 -14.93 17.92
C LEU A 34 0.85 -15.65 19.10
N PRO A 35 1.59 -16.03 20.13
CA PRO A 35 1.08 -16.86 21.25
C PRO A 35 -0.08 -16.21 22.00
N ALA A 36 -0.14 -14.88 22.09
CA ALA A 36 -1.24 -14.16 22.76
C ALA A 36 -2.62 -14.41 22.13
N LEU A 37 -2.69 -14.86 20.90
CA LEU A 37 -3.94 -15.15 20.18
C LEU A 37 -4.07 -16.63 19.80
N ALA A 38 -3.13 -17.48 20.21
CA ALA A 38 -3.01 -18.86 19.72
C ALA A 38 -4.25 -19.71 19.97
N ASP A 39 -4.88 -19.55 21.14
CA ASP A 39 -6.06 -20.33 21.56
C ASP A 39 -7.39 -19.81 20.99
N ARG A 40 -7.37 -18.66 20.33
CA ARG A 40 -8.57 -18.09 19.70
C ARG A 40 -8.99 -18.95 18.51
N VAL A 41 -10.28 -19.27 18.42
CA VAL A 41 -10.88 -19.97 17.28
C VAL A 41 -11.32 -18.93 16.26
N LEU A 42 -11.02 -19.16 14.99
CA LEU A 42 -11.45 -18.29 13.91
C LEU A 42 -12.95 -18.45 13.67
N GLU A 43 -13.65 -17.34 13.64
CA GLU A 43 -15.07 -17.28 13.30
C GLU A 43 -15.27 -17.19 11.79
N ALA A 44 -16.47 -17.49 11.31
CA ALA A 44 -16.81 -17.23 9.91
C ALA A 44 -16.86 -15.73 9.66
N THR A 45 -16.38 -15.29 8.50
CA THR A 45 -16.47 -13.89 8.09
C THR A 45 -17.90 -13.61 7.62
N THR A 46 -18.76 -13.21 8.53
CA THR A 46 -20.16 -12.85 8.28
C THR A 46 -20.41 -11.41 8.73
N GLU A 47 -21.44 -10.81 8.16
CA GLU A 47 -21.86 -9.46 8.56
C GLU A 47 -22.27 -9.41 10.04
N ASP A 48 -22.95 -10.45 10.54
CA ASP A 48 -23.38 -10.50 11.94
C ASP A 48 -22.21 -10.49 12.92
N VAL A 49 -21.15 -11.24 12.62
CA VAL A 49 -19.91 -11.21 13.42
C VAL A 49 -19.27 -9.84 13.36
N LEU A 50 -19.18 -9.23 12.16
CA LEU A 50 -18.55 -7.93 12.00
C LEU A 50 -19.34 -6.81 12.68
N ARG A 51 -20.68 -6.81 12.56
CA ARG A 51 -21.58 -5.82 13.18
C ARG A 51 -21.52 -5.77 14.71
N GLY A 52 -21.01 -6.84 15.33
CA GLY A 52 -20.78 -6.87 16.78
C GLY A 52 -19.61 -6.03 17.29
N HIS A 53 -18.93 -5.27 16.40
CA HIS A 53 -17.70 -4.54 16.69
C HIS A 53 -17.77 -3.07 16.24
N ASP A 54 -17.04 -2.18 16.92
CA ASP A 54 -16.96 -0.75 16.55
C ASP A 54 -16.10 -0.52 15.31
N ALA A 55 -15.14 -1.42 15.07
CA ALA A 55 -14.22 -1.31 13.95
C ALA A 55 -13.88 -2.67 13.32
N ALA A 56 -13.58 -2.67 12.03
CA ALA A 56 -13.12 -3.85 11.30
C ALA A 56 -11.89 -3.55 10.43
N ILE A 57 -10.95 -4.49 10.41
CA ILE A 57 -9.88 -4.51 9.42
C ILE A 57 -10.17 -5.64 8.45
N LEU A 58 -10.49 -5.28 7.21
CA LEU A 58 -10.83 -6.23 6.15
C LEU A 58 -9.56 -6.59 5.36
N ALA A 59 -9.17 -7.85 5.39
CA ALA A 59 -8.07 -8.39 4.60
C ALA A 59 -8.60 -9.50 3.68
N LEU A 60 -9.59 -9.16 2.88
CA LEU A 60 -10.39 -10.06 2.06
C LEU A 60 -9.89 -10.10 0.60
N PRO A 61 -10.19 -11.16 -0.15
CA PRO A 61 -9.98 -11.16 -1.60
C PRO A 61 -10.73 -10.01 -2.28
N HIS A 62 -10.21 -9.54 -3.42
CA HIS A 62 -10.86 -8.51 -4.22
C HIS A 62 -12.28 -8.92 -4.64
N GLY A 63 -13.24 -8.01 -4.58
CA GLY A 63 -14.66 -8.23 -4.86
C GLY A 63 -15.46 -8.67 -3.63
N VAL A 64 -14.82 -9.03 -2.52
CA VAL A 64 -15.52 -9.50 -1.33
C VAL A 64 -15.89 -8.36 -0.38
N SER A 65 -15.02 -7.39 -0.16
CA SER A 65 -15.32 -6.22 0.68
C SER A 65 -16.54 -5.46 0.15
N ALA A 66 -16.66 -5.34 -1.16
CA ALA A 66 -17.77 -4.67 -1.83
C ALA A 66 -19.12 -5.40 -1.71
N SER A 67 -19.12 -6.67 -1.32
CA SER A 67 -20.36 -7.47 -1.13
C SER A 67 -20.90 -7.43 0.30
N LEU A 68 -20.16 -6.84 1.25
CA LEU A 68 -20.56 -6.77 2.65
C LEU A 68 -21.44 -5.53 2.90
N ASP A 69 -22.60 -5.76 3.50
CA ASP A 69 -23.49 -4.70 3.98
C ASP A 69 -23.17 -4.39 5.46
N LEU A 70 -22.24 -3.47 5.68
CA LEU A 70 -21.79 -3.04 7.01
C LEU A 70 -22.32 -1.65 7.36
N PRO A 71 -22.57 -1.38 8.67
CA PRO A 71 -23.06 -0.08 9.10
C PRO A 71 -22.14 1.07 8.69
N GLU A 72 -22.69 2.17 8.18
CA GLU A 72 -21.91 3.35 7.80
C GLU A 72 -21.17 4.00 9.00
N SER A 73 -21.65 3.76 10.22
CA SER A 73 -21.01 4.23 11.46
C SER A 73 -19.78 3.44 11.86
N MET A 74 -19.63 2.21 11.35
CA MET A 74 -18.50 1.34 11.67
C MET A 74 -17.20 1.90 11.10
N LYS A 75 -16.12 1.87 11.88
CA LYS A 75 -14.78 2.23 11.41
C LYS A 75 -14.17 1.06 10.64
N ILE A 76 -13.88 1.26 9.36
CA ILE A 76 -13.37 0.19 8.49
C ILE A 76 -12.04 0.60 7.88
N VAL A 77 -11.05 -0.28 7.99
CA VAL A 77 -9.82 -0.23 7.19
C VAL A 77 -9.81 -1.43 6.26
N ASP A 78 -9.96 -1.18 4.96
CA ASP A 78 -10.03 -2.23 3.95
C ASP A 78 -8.68 -2.37 3.22
N CYS A 79 -8.02 -3.51 3.41
CA CYS A 79 -6.80 -3.89 2.70
C CYS A 79 -7.09 -4.47 1.30
N GLY A 80 -8.36 -4.72 0.95
CA GLY A 80 -8.80 -5.07 -0.39
C GLY A 80 -8.62 -3.90 -1.38
N ALA A 81 -8.84 -4.16 -2.66
CA ALA A 81 -8.68 -3.13 -3.69
C ALA A 81 -10.01 -2.45 -4.08
N ASP A 82 -11.13 -2.97 -3.61
CA ASP A 82 -12.46 -2.71 -4.15
C ASP A 82 -12.84 -1.21 -4.21
N TYR A 83 -12.32 -0.43 -3.29
CA TYR A 83 -12.66 0.99 -3.14
C TYR A 83 -11.51 1.96 -3.39
N ARG A 84 -10.37 1.49 -3.98
CA ARG A 84 -9.18 2.33 -4.21
C ARG A 84 -9.29 3.20 -5.44
N LEU A 85 -9.73 2.61 -6.58
CA LEU A 85 -9.70 3.29 -7.87
C LEU A 85 -10.94 4.17 -8.06
N LYS A 86 -10.72 5.43 -8.44
CA LYS A 86 -11.79 6.40 -8.78
C LYS A 86 -12.37 6.13 -10.17
N ASN A 87 -11.52 5.68 -11.10
CA ASN A 87 -11.92 5.47 -12.49
C ASN A 87 -12.48 4.06 -12.71
N ALA A 88 -13.78 3.97 -12.98
CA ALA A 88 -14.47 2.70 -13.23
C ALA A 88 -13.92 1.92 -14.46
N ASN A 89 -13.43 2.63 -15.49
CA ASN A 89 -12.83 1.97 -16.66
C ASN A 89 -11.48 1.32 -16.29
N HIS A 90 -10.68 1.95 -15.42
CA HIS A 90 -9.47 1.35 -14.91
C HIS A 90 -9.80 0.11 -14.07
N TRP A 91 -10.84 0.20 -13.22
CA TRP A 91 -11.29 -0.96 -12.46
C TRP A 91 -11.70 -2.11 -13.38
N ALA A 92 -12.59 -1.86 -14.34
CA ALA A 92 -13.06 -2.88 -15.26
C ALA A 92 -11.91 -3.54 -16.04
N ARG A 93 -10.94 -2.74 -16.52
CA ARG A 93 -9.78 -3.24 -17.28
C ARG A 93 -8.87 -4.14 -16.46
N PHE A 94 -8.60 -3.80 -15.19
CA PHE A 94 -7.58 -4.47 -14.38
C PHE A 94 -8.14 -5.51 -13.40
N TYR A 95 -9.41 -5.41 -13.02
CA TYR A 95 -10.05 -6.32 -12.07
C TYR A 95 -11.18 -7.16 -12.67
N GLY A 96 -11.83 -6.69 -13.73
CA GLY A 96 -12.85 -7.45 -14.47
C GLY A 96 -14.18 -7.67 -13.72
N THR A 97 -14.42 -6.91 -12.66
CA THR A 97 -15.66 -6.94 -11.86
C THR A 97 -16.35 -5.57 -11.86
N PRO A 98 -17.63 -5.46 -11.46
CA PRO A 98 -18.29 -4.17 -11.31
C PRO A 98 -17.52 -3.25 -10.34
N HIS A 99 -17.47 -1.95 -10.66
CA HIS A 99 -16.86 -0.95 -9.82
C HIS A 99 -17.78 -0.62 -8.63
N ALA A 100 -17.28 -0.78 -7.41
CA ALA A 100 -18.06 -0.59 -6.19
C ALA A 100 -18.12 0.87 -5.68
N GLY A 101 -17.50 1.80 -6.41
CA GLY A 101 -17.30 3.16 -5.96
C GLY A 101 -15.93 3.37 -5.33
N THR A 102 -15.77 4.46 -4.57
CA THR A 102 -14.51 4.81 -3.91
C THR A 102 -14.74 5.15 -2.45
N ARG A 103 -13.70 4.95 -1.64
CA ARG A 103 -13.64 5.39 -0.24
C ARG A 103 -12.37 6.22 -0.04
N THR A 104 -12.22 6.84 1.13
CA THR A 104 -11.03 7.63 1.48
C THR A 104 -9.77 6.81 1.32
N TYR A 105 -8.85 7.27 0.50
CA TYR A 105 -7.61 6.56 0.19
C TYR A 105 -6.59 6.72 1.30
N GLY A 106 -6.08 5.62 1.85
CA GLY A 106 -5.36 5.55 3.10
C GLY A 106 -3.85 5.81 3.01
N ILE A 107 -3.42 6.93 2.40
CA ILE A 107 -2.04 7.46 2.49
C ILE A 107 -2.10 8.80 3.23
N PRO A 108 -1.92 8.82 4.56
CA PRO A 108 -2.08 10.04 5.36
C PRO A 108 -1.08 11.16 5.02
N GLU A 109 0.03 10.81 4.40
CA GLU A 109 1.08 11.76 3.99
C GLU A 109 0.71 12.57 2.74
N MET A 110 -0.32 12.16 1.98
CA MET A 110 -0.81 12.98 0.86
C MET A 110 -1.45 14.29 1.37
N PRO A 111 -1.29 15.40 0.64
CA PRO A 111 -1.85 16.70 1.05
C PRO A 111 -3.34 16.64 1.41
N GLY A 112 -3.72 17.10 2.62
CA GLY A 112 -5.10 17.10 3.14
C GLY A 112 -5.68 15.73 3.48
N ARG A 113 -4.93 14.66 3.24
CA ARG A 113 -5.44 13.29 3.38
C ARG A 113 -5.57 12.86 4.84
N ARG A 114 -4.70 13.36 5.72
CA ARG A 114 -4.73 13.03 7.14
C ARG A 114 -6.05 13.44 7.79
N GLU A 115 -6.51 14.65 7.49
CA GLU A 115 -7.79 15.19 7.99
C GLU A 115 -8.98 14.42 7.38
N GLU A 116 -8.90 14.10 6.10
CA GLU A 116 -9.92 13.31 5.41
C GLU A 116 -10.05 11.89 6.01
N ILE A 117 -8.92 11.22 6.28
CA ILE A 117 -8.89 9.92 6.96
C ILE A 117 -9.48 10.02 8.36
N ALA A 118 -9.11 11.04 9.14
CA ALA A 118 -9.62 11.25 10.49
C ALA A 118 -11.14 11.43 10.53
N ALA A 119 -11.71 12.09 9.51
CA ALA A 119 -13.15 12.32 9.37
C ALA A 119 -13.91 11.11 8.77
N SER A 120 -13.20 10.14 8.19
CA SER A 120 -13.81 9.01 7.49
C SER A 120 -14.16 7.86 8.44
N ASN A 121 -15.22 7.13 8.09
CA ASN A 121 -15.53 5.83 8.69
C ASN A 121 -15.00 4.66 7.84
N TYR A 122 -14.65 4.88 6.59
CA TYR A 122 -14.15 3.83 5.71
C TYR A 122 -12.88 4.27 4.98
N VAL A 123 -11.77 3.60 5.26
CA VAL A 123 -10.48 3.87 4.64
C VAL A 123 -10.07 2.71 3.76
N ALA A 124 -9.84 2.96 2.48
CA ALA A 124 -9.27 2.02 1.53
C ALA A 124 -7.73 2.08 1.63
N ALA A 125 -7.13 1.09 2.27
CA ALA A 125 -5.67 1.01 2.39
C ALA A 125 -5.02 0.80 1.02
N PRO A 126 -3.91 1.51 0.71
CA PRO A 126 -3.26 1.47 -0.60
C PRO A 126 -2.65 0.11 -0.91
N GLY A 127 -2.40 -0.15 -2.18
CA GLY A 127 -1.53 -1.24 -2.61
C GLY A 127 -0.08 -1.02 -2.19
N CYS A 128 0.67 -2.10 -1.99
CA CYS A 128 2.05 -2.00 -1.50
C CYS A 128 2.98 -1.23 -2.46
N PHE A 129 2.90 -1.46 -3.76
CA PHE A 129 3.70 -0.70 -4.75
C PHE A 129 3.24 0.75 -4.89
N PRO A 130 1.93 1.06 -4.96
CA PRO A 130 1.45 2.45 -4.92
C PRO A 130 1.94 3.22 -3.71
N THR A 131 1.97 2.62 -2.51
CA THR A 131 2.52 3.25 -1.32
C THR A 131 3.96 3.71 -1.54
N GLY A 132 4.87 2.80 -1.93
CA GLY A 132 6.27 3.14 -2.15
C GLY A 132 6.47 4.14 -3.29
N ALA A 133 5.73 4.00 -4.39
CA ALA A 133 5.81 4.92 -5.53
C ALA A 133 5.32 6.33 -5.17
N THR A 134 4.18 6.42 -4.44
CA THR A 134 3.62 7.70 -4.00
C THR A 134 4.59 8.44 -3.07
N MET A 135 5.16 7.76 -2.06
CA MET A 135 6.14 8.36 -1.15
C MET A 135 7.38 8.87 -1.90
N ALA A 136 7.82 8.12 -2.92
CA ALA A 136 8.98 8.52 -3.72
C ALA A 136 8.69 9.70 -4.67
N LEU A 137 7.45 9.85 -5.16
CA LEU A 137 7.08 10.84 -6.18
C LEU A 137 6.52 12.14 -5.59
N MET A 138 5.81 12.04 -4.47
CA MET A 138 4.93 13.07 -3.96
C MET A 138 5.61 14.43 -3.79
N PRO A 139 6.78 14.58 -3.11
CA PRO A 139 7.34 15.90 -2.90
C PRO A 139 7.69 16.64 -4.21
N ALA A 140 8.26 15.92 -5.16
CA ALA A 140 8.71 16.52 -6.40
C ALA A 140 7.58 16.76 -7.41
N ILE A 141 6.55 15.90 -7.45
CA ILE A 141 5.37 16.10 -8.32
C ILE A 141 4.50 17.23 -7.78
N ALA A 142 4.19 17.24 -6.48
CA ALA A 142 3.32 18.24 -5.87
C ALA A 142 3.93 19.66 -5.92
N SER A 143 5.25 19.77 -5.89
CA SER A 143 5.95 21.05 -6.03
C SER A 143 6.22 21.48 -7.48
N GLY A 144 5.85 20.65 -8.47
CA GLY A 144 6.12 20.92 -9.89
C GLY A 144 7.58 20.79 -10.30
N LEU A 145 8.42 20.26 -9.44
CA LEU A 145 9.87 20.09 -9.66
C LEU A 145 10.21 18.83 -10.48
N MET A 146 9.21 18.01 -10.77
CA MET A 146 9.33 16.78 -11.57
C MET A 146 8.17 16.72 -12.57
N ALA A 147 8.47 16.34 -13.81
CA ALA A 147 7.44 16.11 -14.81
C ALA A 147 6.65 14.82 -14.52
N PRO A 148 5.32 14.76 -14.82
CA PRO A 148 4.49 13.59 -14.50
C PRO A 148 4.65 12.41 -15.46
N GLN A 149 5.73 12.39 -16.26
CA GLN A 149 6.14 11.24 -17.06
C GLN A 149 7.12 10.38 -16.25
N VAL A 150 6.61 9.37 -15.56
CA VAL A 150 7.37 8.63 -14.56
C VAL A 150 7.60 7.17 -14.96
N SER A 151 8.80 6.69 -14.70
CA SER A 151 9.15 5.26 -14.77
C SER A 151 9.38 4.74 -13.36
N VAL A 152 8.65 3.70 -12.98
CA VAL A 152 8.68 3.08 -11.66
C VAL A 152 9.11 1.62 -11.81
N VAL A 153 10.21 1.26 -11.15
CA VAL A 153 10.67 -0.13 -11.01
C VAL A 153 10.63 -0.47 -9.52
N SER A 154 9.87 -1.50 -9.16
CA SER A 154 9.75 -1.93 -7.76
C SER A 154 10.12 -3.40 -7.60
N VAL A 155 11.16 -3.65 -6.81
CA VAL A 155 11.64 -5.00 -6.46
C VAL A 155 11.01 -5.41 -5.14
N THR A 156 10.28 -6.54 -5.12
CA THR A 156 9.53 -7.02 -3.96
C THR A 156 9.90 -8.44 -3.56
N GLY A 157 9.60 -8.77 -2.30
CA GLY A 157 9.73 -10.13 -1.78
C GLY A 157 8.51 -11.01 -2.08
N THR A 158 8.69 -12.32 -1.86
CA THR A 158 7.71 -13.38 -2.21
C THR A 158 6.42 -13.33 -1.39
N THR A 159 6.47 -12.86 -0.13
CA THR A 159 5.28 -12.86 0.75
C THR A 159 4.18 -11.90 0.32
N GLY A 160 4.50 -10.90 -0.54
CA GLY A 160 3.53 -10.00 -1.14
C GLY A 160 2.53 -10.70 -2.07
N ALA A 161 2.86 -11.87 -2.59
CA ALA A 161 1.98 -12.69 -3.42
C ALA A 161 0.94 -13.51 -2.61
N GLY A 162 0.99 -13.46 -1.27
CA GLY A 162 0.09 -14.20 -0.39
C GLY A 162 0.55 -15.65 -0.13
N LYS A 163 -0.30 -16.44 0.55
CA LYS A 163 0.01 -17.80 0.99
C LYS A 163 -0.43 -18.91 0.01
N LYS A 164 -1.10 -18.56 -1.09
CA LYS A 164 -1.56 -19.55 -2.07
C LYS A 164 -0.36 -20.19 -2.74
N ALA A 165 -0.27 -21.52 -2.68
CA ALA A 165 0.78 -22.26 -3.37
C ALA A 165 0.68 -22.06 -4.89
N ALA A 166 1.81 -21.72 -5.51
CA ALA A 166 1.93 -21.55 -6.95
C ALA A 166 3.33 -21.98 -7.40
N VAL A 167 3.42 -22.65 -8.54
CA VAL A 167 4.70 -23.15 -9.07
C VAL A 167 5.75 -22.06 -9.16
N ASN A 168 5.34 -20.91 -9.67
CA ASN A 168 6.21 -19.75 -9.85
C ASN A 168 6.66 -19.07 -8.54
N LEU A 169 6.17 -19.50 -7.39
CA LEU A 169 6.55 -19.04 -6.06
C LEU A 169 7.31 -20.10 -5.25
N LEU A 170 7.58 -21.26 -5.84
CA LEU A 170 8.42 -22.30 -5.21
C LEU A 170 9.84 -21.76 -4.99
N GLY A 171 10.48 -22.23 -3.91
CA GLY A 171 11.85 -21.83 -3.60
C GLY A 171 12.83 -22.14 -4.75
N SER A 172 12.67 -23.29 -5.43
CA SER A 172 13.45 -23.65 -6.63
C SER A 172 13.33 -22.68 -7.79
N GLU A 173 12.19 -21.95 -7.88
CA GLU A 173 11.93 -21.01 -8.97
C GLU A 173 12.30 -19.56 -8.60
N THR A 174 12.34 -19.25 -7.30
CA THR A 174 12.56 -17.88 -6.81
C THR A 174 13.98 -17.67 -6.30
N MET A 175 14.61 -18.69 -5.68
CA MET A 175 15.98 -18.55 -5.17
C MET A 175 16.98 -18.40 -6.32
N GLY A 176 17.86 -17.39 -6.21
CA GLY A 176 18.86 -17.09 -7.24
C GLY A 176 18.27 -16.45 -8.52
N ASN A 177 17.01 -16.02 -8.50
CA ASN A 177 16.31 -15.46 -9.66
C ASN A 177 15.69 -14.10 -9.37
N LEU A 178 15.73 -13.21 -10.36
CA LEU A 178 14.98 -11.96 -10.43
C LEU A 178 14.04 -12.02 -11.62
N ARG A 179 12.77 -11.76 -11.41
CA ARG A 179 11.78 -11.86 -12.49
C ARG A 179 10.82 -10.67 -12.51
N ALA A 180 10.74 -9.96 -13.65
CA ALA A 180 9.66 -9.04 -13.91
C ALA A 180 8.34 -9.82 -14.12
N TYR A 181 7.23 -9.24 -13.64
CA TYR A 181 5.91 -9.85 -13.79
C TYR A 181 4.82 -8.80 -13.97
N GLY A 182 3.75 -9.14 -14.66
CA GLY A 182 2.60 -8.26 -14.87
C GLY A 182 2.93 -6.91 -15.51
N VAL A 183 4.02 -6.80 -16.28
CA VAL A 183 4.37 -5.55 -16.97
C VAL A 183 3.25 -5.18 -17.93
N GLY A 184 2.77 -3.94 -17.85
CA GLY A 184 1.63 -3.43 -18.62
C GLY A 184 0.24 -3.94 -18.18
N THR A 185 0.17 -4.93 -17.26
CA THR A 185 -1.10 -5.54 -16.81
C THR A 185 -1.25 -5.58 -15.29
N HIS A 186 -0.27 -5.12 -14.53
CA HIS A 186 -0.31 -5.17 -13.08
C HIS A 186 -1.38 -4.22 -12.52
N ARG A 187 -2.20 -4.73 -11.59
CA ARG A 187 -3.34 -4.01 -10.99
C ARG A 187 -2.98 -2.72 -10.25
N HIS A 188 -1.72 -2.57 -9.83
CA HIS A 188 -1.24 -1.36 -9.16
C HIS A 188 -0.85 -0.23 -10.14
N ALA A 189 -0.70 -0.50 -11.44
CA ALA A 189 -0.34 0.55 -12.40
C ALA A 189 -1.37 1.70 -12.46
N PRO A 190 -2.69 1.45 -12.56
CA PRO A 190 -3.68 2.52 -12.52
C PRO A 190 -3.77 3.23 -11.17
N GLU A 191 -3.45 2.55 -10.08
CA GLU A 191 -3.43 3.13 -8.73
C GLU A 191 -2.25 4.11 -8.56
N ILE A 192 -1.05 3.76 -9.07
CA ILE A 192 0.10 4.69 -9.12
C ILE A 192 -0.24 5.90 -10.00
N LYS A 193 -0.85 5.68 -11.18
CA LYS A 193 -1.27 6.76 -12.07
C LYS A 193 -2.24 7.72 -11.36
N GLN A 194 -3.25 7.19 -10.68
CA GLN A 194 -4.20 7.98 -9.90
C GLN A 194 -3.49 8.81 -8.82
N SER A 195 -2.52 8.26 -8.10
CA SER A 195 -1.76 9.01 -7.09
C SER A 195 -0.98 10.17 -7.72
N VAL A 196 -0.39 9.97 -8.90
CA VAL A 196 0.30 11.05 -9.63
C VAL A 196 -0.68 12.12 -10.09
N GLU A 197 -1.85 11.72 -10.61
CA GLU A 197 -2.92 12.65 -11.03
C GLU A 197 -3.42 13.53 -9.87
N GLU A 198 -3.54 12.97 -8.68
CA GLU A 198 -3.97 13.71 -7.48
C GLU A 198 -2.91 14.67 -6.93
N LEU A 199 -1.65 14.47 -7.29
CA LEU A 199 -0.50 15.26 -6.83
C LEU A 199 -0.06 16.33 -7.84
N LEU A 200 -0.74 16.44 -8.99
CA LEU A 200 -0.31 17.35 -10.06
C LEU A 200 -0.22 18.82 -9.59
N ALA A 201 0.94 19.41 -9.82
CA ALA A 201 1.12 20.84 -9.66
C ALA A 201 0.29 21.62 -10.72
N PRO A 202 -0.05 22.90 -10.46
CA PRO A 202 -0.74 23.75 -11.45
C PRO A 202 -0.03 23.76 -12.80
N GLY A 203 -0.80 23.69 -13.89
CA GLY A 203 -0.29 23.69 -15.26
C GLY A 203 -0.18 22.30 -15.89
N TYR A 204 -0.37 21.23 -15.13
CA TYR A 204 -0.50 19.88 -15.64
C TYR A 204 -1.94 19.37 -15.59
N THR A 205 -2.26 18.43 -16.47
CA THR A 205 -3.55 17.73 -16.54
C THR A 205 -3.33 16.21 -16.47
N SER A 206 -4.42 15.45 -16.31
CA SER A 206 -4.34 13.97 -16.33
C SER A 206 -3.82 13.41 -17.65
N ASP A 207 -3.92 14.15 -18.75
CA ASP A 207 -3.39 13.75 -20.06
C ASP A 207 -1.85 13.80 -20.11
N ASP A 208 -1.25 14.61 -19.25
CA ASP A 208 0.21 14.70 -19.12
C ASP A 208 0.81 13.55 -18.30
N VAL A 209 -0.03 12.79 -17.59
CA VAL A 209 0.42 11.72 -16.69
C VAL A 209 0.68 10.43 -17.44
N HIS A 210 1.94 10.07 -17.54
CA HIS A 210 2.38 8.80 -18.10
C HIS A 210 3.16 8.00 -17.05
N VAL A 211 2.68 6.80 -16.73
CA VAL A 211 3.31 5.91 -15.76
C VAL A 211 3.71 4.60 -16.44
N THR A 212 5.01 4.32 -16.44
CA THR A 212 5.54 3.00 -16.76
C THR A 212 5.87 2.29 -15.46
N PHE A 213 5.26 1.13 -15.23
CA PHE A 213 5.46 0.37 -14.01
C PHE A 213 5.98 -1.04 -14.29
N THR A 214 7.13 -1.38 -13.69
CA THR A 214 7.78 -2.69 -13.80
C THR A 214 7.96 -3.30 -12.40
N PRO A 215 7.06 -4.16 -11.94
CA PRO A 215 7.27 -4.92 -10.73
C PRO A 215 8.24 -6.08 -10.97
N VAL A 216 9.14 -6.32 -10.02
CA VAL A 216 10.15 -7.37 -10.06
C VAL A 216 10.06 -8.21 -8.78
N LEU A 217 9.92 -9.52 -8.93
CA LEU A 217 10.02 -10.47 -7.82
C LEU A 217 11.48 -10.82 -7.58
N ALA A 218 11.91 -10.71 -6.33
CA ALA A 218 13.25 -11.07 -5.87
C ALA A 218 13.19 -12.17 -4.80
N PRO A 219 14.29 -12.89 -4.56
CA PRO A 219 14.36 -13.93 -3.53
C PRO A 219 14.47 -13.33 -2.13
N LEU A 220 13.56 -12.41 -1.82
CA LEU A 220 13.41 -11.74 -0.53
C LEU A 220 12.14 -12.24 0.14
N THR A 221 12.12 -12.25 1.45
CA THR A 221 10.91 -12.58 2.21
C THR A 221 9.93 -11.41 2.19
N ARG A 222 10.38 -10.19 2.56
CA ARG A 222 9.56 -8.99 2.72
C ARG A 222 10.31 -7.74 2.28
N GLY A 223 9.55 -6.67 2.11
CA GLY A 223 10.02 -5.33 1.77
C GLY A 223 9.96 -5.05 0.28
N ILE A 224 10.06 -3.78 -0.05
CA ILE A 224 10.03 -3.28 -1.42
C ILE A 224 11.14 -2.25 -1.57
N LEU A 225 11.93 -2.37 -2.63
CA LEU A 225 12.82 -1.32 -3.10
C LEU A 225 12.22 -0.72 -4.37
N THR A 226 11.83 0.54 -4.31
CA THR A 226 11.24 1.26 -5.44
C THR A 226 12.23 2.27 -5.99
N THR A 227 12.50 2.21 -7.28
CA THR A 227 13.25 3.22 -8.03
C THR A 227 12.31 3.96 -8.95
N VAL A 228 12.33 5.28 -8.85
CA VAL A 228 11.53 6.16 -9.70
C VAL A 228 12.46 7.06 -10.50
N THR A 229 12.16 7.23 -11.78
CA THR A 229 12.86 8.13 -12.67
C THR A 229 11.86 8.98 -13.43
N ALA A 230 12.11 10.30 -13.49
CA ALA A 230 11.33 11.23 -14.29
C ALA A 230 12.17 12.47 -14.65
N PRO A 231 11.79 13.24 -15.67
CA PRO A 231 12.49 14.48 -16.02
C PRO A 231 12.37 15.52 -14.89
N ALA A 232 13.51 16.03 -14.44
CA ALA A 232 13.56 17.13 -13.49
C ALA A 232 13.12 18.46 -14.14
N ARG A 233 12.46 19.31 -13.35
CA ARG A 233 11.99 20.65 -13.72
C ARG A 233 12.56 21.76 -12.84
N GLY A 234 13.40 21.41 -11.86
CA GLY A 234 14.06 22.31 -10.93
C GLY A 234 15.52 21.95 -10.73
N GLN A 235 16.20 22.73 -9.89
CA GLN A 235 17.57 22.45 -9.49
C GLN A 235 17.63 21.31 -8.45
N ALA A 236 18.76 20.63 -8.36
CA ALA A 236 18.97 19.56 -7.38
C ALA A 236 18.70 20.00 -5.94
N SER A 237 19.12 21.23 -5.60
CA SER A 237 18.87 21.84 -4.28
C SER A 237 17.39 22.02 -3.96
N ASP A 238 16.59 22.43 -4.95
CA ASP A 238 15.17 22.68 -4.75
C ASP A 238 14.39 21.37 -4.55
N ILE A 239 14.73 20.36 -5.37
CA ILE A 239 14.17 19.01 -5.23
C ILE A 239 14.57 18.45 -3.86
N ARG A 240 15.86 18.52 -3.48
CA ARG A 240 16.30 18.03 -2.18
C ARG A 240 15.55 18.69 -1.03
N ARG A 241 15.36 20.00 -1.07
CA ARG A 241 14.60 20.76 -0.07
C ARG A 241 13.15 20.30 0.02
N ALA A 242 12.49 20.09 -1.12
CA ALA A 242 11.10 19.60 -1.12
C ALA A 242 10.95 18.25 -0.38
N TYR A 243 11.95 17.35 -0.50
CA TYR A 243 11.96 16.10 0.27
C TYR A 243 12.31 16.32 1.74
N GLU A 244 13.20 17.24 2.08
CA GLU A 244 13.52 17.60 3.46
C GLU A 244 12.29 18.16 4.18
N ASP A 245 11.60 19.12 3.57
CA ASP A 245 10.39 19.72 4.11
C ASP A 245 9.26 18.68 4.28
N PHE A 246 9.10 17.81 3.30
CA PHE A 246 8.09 16.75 3.35
C PHE A 246 8.35 15.71 4.44
N CYS A 247 9.59 15.31 4.64
CA CYS A 247 9.92 14.28 5.64
C CYS A 247 10.02 14.84 7.07
N ALA A 248 10.10 16.16 7.25
CA ALA A 248 10.39 16.77 8.54
C ALA A 248 9.37 16.42 9.63
N ASP A 249 8.09 16.40 9.29
CA ASP A 249 6.97 16.16 10.21
C ASP A 249 6.36 14.76 10.09
N GLU A 250 6.94 13.89 9.25
CA GLU A 250 6.42 12.55 8.99
C GLU A 250 7.24 11.47 9.74
N PRO A 251 6.68 10.88 10.82
CA PRO A 251 7.44 10.04 11.74
C PRO A 251 7.96 8.72 11.12
N PHE A 252 7.38 8.29 10.01
CA PHE A 252 7.77 7.05 9.33
C PHE A 252 8.62 7.28 8.07
N LEU A 253 8.83 8.54 7.67
CA LEU A 253 9.62 8.87 6.50
C LEU A 253 11.01 9.33 6.91
N HIS A 254 12.03 8.71 6.35
CA HIS A 254 13.42 9.06 6.62
C HIS A 254 14.16 9.37 5.33
N LEU A 255 14.47 10.66 5.13
CA LEU A 255 15.30 11.09 4.01
C LEU A 255 16.77 10.82 4.32
N LEU A 256 17.36 9.92 3.56
CA LEU A 256 18.75 9.53 3.76
C LEU A 256 19.71 10.66 3.42
N PRO A 257 20.84 10.78 4.16
CA PRO A 257 21.92 11.67 3.81
C PRO A 257 22.48 11.38 2.41
N ALA A 258 23.08 12.40 1.78
CA ALA A 258 23.76 12.21 0.50
C ALA A 258 24.83 11.13 0.61
N GLY A 259 24.86 10.23 -0.38
CA GLY A 259 25.82 9.10 -0.42
C GLY A 259 25.33 7.81 0.27
N GLN A 260 24.29 7.85 1.08
CA GLN A 260 23.66 6.64 1.61
C GLN A 260 22.60 6.12 0.64
N GLN A 261 22.52 4.81 0.49
CA GLN A 261 21.55 4.16 -0.39
C GLN A 261 20.45 3.46 0.43
N PRO A 262 19.17 3.53 0.02
CA PRO A 262 18.12 2.78 0.68
C PRO A 262 18.29 1.28 0.43
N GLU A 263 18.06 0.49 1.47
CA GLU A 263 18.08 -0.97 1.38
C GLU A 263 16.90 -1.58 2.13
N VAL A 264 16.37 -2.68 1.61
CA VAL A 264 15.21 -3.39 2.20
C VAL A 264 15.49 -3.82 3.63
N LYS A 265 16.69 -4.32 3.91
CA LYS A 265 17.09 -4.84 5.23
C LYS A 265 16.91 -3.82 6.36
N SER A 266 17.16 -2.54 6.07
CA SER A 266 17.11 -1.47 7.07
C SER A 266 15.70 -1.12 7.54
N VAL A 267 14.66 -1.50 6.79
CA VAL A 267 13.25 -1.18 7.10
C VAL A 267 12.37 -2.38 7.39
N VAL A 268 12.87 -3.60 7.17
CA VAL A 268 12.11 -4.84 7.42
C VAL A 268 11.69 -4.94 8.88
N GLY A 269 10.42 -5.24 9.13
CA GLY A 269 9.85 -5.37 10.48
C GLY A 269 9.43 -4.03 11.11
N SER A 270 9.53 -2.93 10.38
CA SER A 270 9.10 -1.58 10.80
C SER A 270 8.06 -1.00 9.84
N ASN A 271 7.53 0.17 10.19
CA ASN A 271 6.71 1.02 9.32
C ASN A 271 7.55 2.08 8.58
N MET A 272 8.89 2.02 8.68
CA MET A 272 9.78 3.03 8.11
C MET A 272 9.85 2.96 6.60
N VAL A 273 9.94 4.12 5.98
CA VAL A 273 10.25 4.33 4.56
C VAL A 273 11.52 5.14 4.48
N HIS A 274 12.57 4.56 3.87
CA HIS A 274 13.80 5.27 3.57
C HIS A 274 13.74 5.84 2.16
N ILE A 275 14.00 7.13 2.02
CA ILE A 275 13.95 7.86 0.75
C ILE A 275 15.35 8.41 0.43
N LEU A 276 15.77 8.27 -0.82
CA LEU A 276 16.91 8.99 -1.38
C LEU A 276 16.44 9.76 -2.60
N SER A 277 16.71 11.04 -2.64
CA SER A 277 16.44 11.91 -3.79
C SER A 277 17.75 12.31 -4.46
N LEU A 278 17.90 12.01 -5.75
CA LEU A 278 19.05 12.33 -6.56
C LEU A 278 18.61 12.92 -7.91
N ILE A 279 19.38 13.90 -8.39
CA ILE A 279 19.38 14.27 -9.80
C ILE A 279 20.64 13.69 -10.43
N HIS A 280 20.47 12.92 -11.50
CA HIS A 280 21.57 12.50 -12.36
C HIS A 280 21.85 13.58 -13.40
N ILE A 281 23.12 13.87 -13.60
CA ILE A 281 23.62 14.82 -14.59
C ILE A 281 23.65 14.15 -15.98
#